data_9e6122ee663fd2683e1fca43e72ce2a1
#
_entry.id   9e6122ee663fd2683e1fca43e72ce2a1
#
_cell.length_a   1.000
_cell.length_b   1.000
_cell.length_c   1.000
_cell.angle_alpha   90.00
_cell.angle_beta   90.00
_cell.angle_gamma   90.00
#
_symmetry.space_group_name_H-M   'P 1'
#
loop_
_entity.id
_entity.type
_entity.pdbx_description
1 polymer ?
#
loop_
_entity_poly.entity_id
_entity_poly.type
_entity_poly.pdbx_seq_one_letter_code
_entity_poly.pdbx_strand_id
1 'polypeptide(L)'
;MTEILRKNGIILALDVTDEKDAIEIVSKTAGCIDAVKIGYPLVLGTGLATVSKLAKFAPVIADFKVADIPNTDRLICEHVFKAGCSAIIVQGFTGPDSLAECVKIAKEYDRKVFVVSEMSHLGGDYFFTDSVSKEIASLAKKSGAFGIVAPATRPARVKELRAVXGNELKIISPGVGAQGGSAADTIKAGADWVIVGRSIYGAKDPRAEAEKVKKEIEGLIVD
;
A
#
# COMPACT_ATOMS: atom_id res chain seq x y z
N MET A 1 -16.71 1.41 3.83
CA MET A 1 -15.63 2.20 4.50
C MET A 1 -14.66 2.69 3.45
N THR A 2 -14.40 4.00 3.42
CA THR A 2 -13.51 4.58 2.40
C THR A 2 -12.26 5.24 2.99
N GLU A 3 -12.32 5.67 4.25
CA GLU A 3 -11.19 6.34 4.89
C GLU A 3 -10.20 5.34 5.48
N ILE A 4 -8.92 5.55 5.20
CA ILE A 4 -7.82 4.73 5.74
C ILE A 4 -7.29 5.45 6.98
N LEU A 5 -7.69 4.97 8.15
CA LEU A 5 -7.27 5.54 9.45
C LEU A 5 -6.20 4.65 10.08
N ARG A 6 -5.18 5.29 10.64
CA ARG A 6 -4.08 4.56 11.30
C ARG A 6 -4.49 4.21 12.73
N LYS A 7 -4.79 2.94 12.96
CA LYS A 7 -5.17 2.40 14.28
C LYS A 7 -4.29 1.23 14.69
N ASN A 8 -4.09 0.31 13.77
CA ASN A 8 -3.30 -0.91 14.01
C ASN A 8 -1.91 -0.86 13.36
N GLY A 9 -1.71 0.05 12.40
CA GLY A 9 -0.46 0.17 11.67
C GLY A 9 -0.21 -0.93 10.65
N ILE A 10 -1.24 -1.70 10.29
CA ILE A 10 -1.11 -2.89 9.41
C ILE A 10 -2.03 -2.78 8.20
N ILE A 11 -1.46 -3.02 7.03
CA ILE A 11 -2.20 -3.22 5.78
C ILE A 11 -1.97 -4.68 5.38
N LEU A 12 -3.04 -5.44 5.17
CA LEU A 12 -2.94 -6.84 4.72
C LEU A 12 -2.77 -6.87 3.19
N ALA A 13 -1.66 -7.44 2.69
CA ALA A 13 -1.51 -7.72 1.27
C ALA A 13 -2.17 -9.07 0.96
N LEU A 14 -3.25 -9.05 0.19
CA LEU A 14 -4.12 -10.21 -0.04
C LEU A 14 -3.92 -10.74 -1.46
N ASP A 15 -2.87 -11.52 -1.65
CA ASP A 15 -2.49 -12.05 -2.97
C ASP A 15 -2.99 -13.50 -3.19
N VAL A 16 -4.19 -13.80 -2.69
CA VAL A 16 -4.89 -15.06 -3.00
C VAL A 16 -5.65 -14.88 -4.32
N THR A 17 -6.02 -15.98 -4.96
CA THR A 17 -6.62 -15.95 -6.30
C THR A 17 -8.11 -16.35 -6.32
N ASP A 18 -8.65 -16.70 -5.17
CA ASP A 18 -10.04 -17.13 -5.03
C ASP A 18 -10.81 -16.13 -4.16
N GLU A 19 -12.04 -15.79 -4.59
CA GLU A 19 -12.88 -14.79 -3.93
C GLU A 19 -13.33 -15.24 -2.53
N LYS A 20 -13.70 -16.51 -2.39
CA LYS A 20 -14.17 -17.04 -1.10
C LYS A 20 -13.05 -16.98 -0.07
N ASP A 21 -11.85 -17.40 -0.45
CA ASP A 21 -10.67 -17.33 0.42
C ASP A 21 -10.37 -15.87 0.81
N ALA A 22 -10.44 -14.96 -0.16
CA ALA A 22 -10.19 -13.54 0.07
C ALA A 22 -11.15 -12.98 1.12
N ILE A 23 -12.45 -13.23 0.97
CA ILE A 23 -13.49 -12.76 1.90
C ILE A 23 -13.27 -13.36 3.29
N GLU A 24 -13.00 -14.65 3.36
CA GLU A 24 -12.78 -15.35 4.63
C GLU A 24 -11.59 -14.74 5.40
N ILE A 25 -10.46 -14.57 4.72
CA ILE A 25 -9.25 -14.03 5.36
C ILE A 25 -9.49 -12.60 5.86
N VAL A 26 -10.09 -11.74 5.03
CA VAL A 26 -10.33 -10.35 5.41
C VAL A 26 -11.33 -10.26 6.58
N SER A 27 -12.39 -11.07 6.56
CA SER A 27 -13.38 -11.07 7.64
C SER A 27 -12.74 -11.47 8.98
N LYS A 28 -11.80 -12.42 8.97
CA LYS A 28 -11.10 -12.88 10.19
C LYS A 28 -10.10 -11.84 10.71
N THR A 29 -9.50 -11.05 9.81
CA THR A 29 -8.42 -10.11 10.17
C THR A 29 -8.89 -8.66 10.33
N ALA A 30 -10.13 -8.34 10.00
CA ALA A 30 -10.67 -6.96 9.93
C ALA A 30 -10.41 -6.13 11.20
N GLY A 31 -10.42 -6.75 12.38
CA GLY A 31 -10.16 -6.04 13.64
C GLY A 31 -8.68 -5.73 13.90
N CYS A 32 -7.78 -6.30 13.10
CA CYS A 32 -6.34 -6.18 13.30
C CYS A 32 -5.65 -5.37 12.20
N ILE A 33 -6.37 -5.03 11.14
CA ILE A 33 -5.81 -4.32 9.98
C ILE A 33 -6.53 -2.99 9.76
N ASP A 34 -5.84 -2.04 9.14
CA ASP A 34 -6.41 -0.73 8.82
C ASP A 34 -6.89 -0.64 7.38
N ALA A 35 -6.38 -1.52 6.50
CA ALA A 35 -6.81 -1.64 5.11
C ALA A 35 -6.39 -3.00 4.56
N VAL A 36 -7.04 -3.40 3.48
CA VAL A 36 -6.63 -4.58 2.70
C VAL A 36 -6.11 -4.10 1.35
N LYS A 37 -4.94 -4.58 0.96
CA LYS A 37 -4.31 -4.26 -0.32
C LYS A 37 -4.49 -5.46 -1.25
N ILE A 38 -5.13 -5.22 -2.40
CA ILE A 38 -5.34 -6.23 -3.43
C ILE A 38 -4.46 -5.91 -4.65
N GLY A 39 -4.09 -6.93 -5.39
CA GLY A 39 -3.27 -6.78 -6.58
C GLY A 39 -3.75 -7.66 -7.73
N TYR A 40 -2.91 -7.79 -8.73
CA TYR A 40 -3.22 -8.57 -9.92
C TYR A 40 -3.57 -10.04 -9.61
N PRO A 41 -2.90 -10.73 -8.69
CA PRO A 41 -3.28 -12.14 -8.44
C PRO A 41 -4.76 -12.32 -8.14
N LEU A 42 -5.32 -11.49 -7.27
CA LEU A 42 -6.75 -11.60 -6.92
C LEU A 42 -7.65 -11.10 -8.07
N VAL A 43 -7.34 -9.91 -8.60
CA VAL A 43 -8.24 -9.25 -9.57
C VAL A 43 -8.28 -10.00 -10.91
N LEU A 44 -7.16 -10.56 -11.36
CA LEU A 44 -7.14 -11.36 -12.59
C LEU A 44 -7.92 -12.66 -12.41
N GLY A 45 -7.96 -13.20 -11.19
CA GLY A 45 -8.72 -14.40 -10.89
C GLY A 45 -10.21 -14.17 -10.69
N THR A 46 -10.60 -13.00 -10.16
CA THR A 46 -11.97 -12.77 -9.67
C THR A 46 -12.68 -11.55 -10.29
N GLY A 47 -11.92 -10.64 -10.88
CA GLY A 47 -12.45 -9.38 -11.40
C GLY A 47 -12.56 -8.30 -10.31
N LEU A 48 -12.79 -7.05 -10.74
CA LEU A 48 -12.90 -5.90 -9.84
C LEU A 48 -14.15 -5.94 -8.95
N ALA A 49 -15.17 -6.71 -9.31
CA ALA A 49 -16.40 -6.81 -8.52
C ALA A 49 -16.14 -7.32 -7.09
N THR A 50 -15.05 -8.05 -6.88
CA THR A 50 -14.62 -8.53 -5.56
C THR A 50 -14.37 -7.36 -4.58
N VAL A 51 -13.94 -6.21 -5.09
CA VAL A 51 -13.64 -5.03 -4.25
C VAL A 51 -14.83 -4.67 -3.35
N SER A 52 -16.05 -4.61 -3.91
CA SER A 52 -17.24 -4.22 -3.14
C SER A 52 -17.53 -5.17 -1.97
N LYS A 53 -17.16 -6.42 -2.11
CA LYS A 53 -17.34 -7.44 -1.07
C LYS A 53 -16.31 -7.25 0.06
N LEU A 54 -15.05 -7.00 -0.30
CA LEU A 54 -13.98 -6.77 0.67
C LEU A 54 -14.16 -5.43 1.41
N ALA A 55 -14.65 -4.41 0.71
CA ALA A 55 -14.87 -3.07 1.27
C ALA A 55 -15.89 -3.05 2.42
N LYS A 56 -16.67 -4.12 2.59
CA LYS A 56 -17.57 -4.28 3.75
C LYS A 56 -16.78 -4.47 5.05
N PHE A 57 -15.56 -4.97 4.98
CA PHE A 57 -14.73 -5.33 6.14
C PHE A 57 -13.63 -4.31 6.43
N ALA A 58 -13.02 -3.73 5.39
CA ALA A 58 -11.90 -2.81 5.53
C ALA A 58 -11.77 -1.94 4.27
N PRO A 59 -11.17 -0.75 4.37
CA PRO A 59 -10.82 0.03 3.18
C PRO A 59 -9.93 -0.78 2.24
N VAL A 60 -10.14 -0.67 0.93
CA VAL A 60 -9.40 -1.45 -0.08
C VAL A 60 -8.42 -0.55 -0.83
N ILE A 61 -7.16 -0.99 -0.90
CA ILE A 61 -6.10 -0.33 -1.68
C ILE A 61 -5.81 -1.21 -2.91
N ALA A 62 -5.93 -0.63 -4.11
CA ALA A 62 -5.61 -1.34 -5.35
C ALA A 62 -4.12 -1.17 -5.66
N ASP A 63 -3.35 -2.24 -5.52
CA ASP A 63 -1.91 -2.25 -5.79
C ASP A 63 -1.67 -2.67 -7.25
N PHE A 64 -2.02 -1.80 -8.18
CA PHE A 64 -1.87 -2.05 -9.61
C PHE A 64 -0.58 -1.45 -10.18
N LYS A 65 0.15 -0.69 -9.35
CA LYS A 65 1.42 -0.06 -9.75
C LYS A 65 1.29 0.59 -11.14
N VAL A 66 0.22 1.36 -11.29
CA VAL A 66 -0.18 1.97 -12.57
C VAL A 66 1.01 2.75 -13.16
N ALA A 67 1.31 2.50 -14.41
CA ALA A 67 2.50 3.04 -15.06
C ALA A 67 2.25 3.20 -16.55
N ASP A 68 1.49 4.22 -16.92
CA ASP A 68 1.11 4.46 -18.31
C ASP A 68 1.13 5.97 -18.61
N ILE A 69 0.64 6.36 -19.76
CA ILE A 69 0.46 7.76 -20.13
C ILE A 69 -0.78 8.35 -19.39
N PRO A 70 -0.83 9.67 -19.19
CA PRO A 70 -1.90 10.28 -18.37
C PRO A 70 -3.32 9.85 -18.71
N ASN A 71 -3.67 9.77 -20.00
CA ASN A 71 -5.02 9.39 -20.40
C ASN A 71 -5.39 7.96 -19.98
N THR A 72 -4.45 7.02 -20.12
CA THR A 72 -4.67 5.62 -19.72
C THR A 72 -4.72 5.50 -18.19
N ASP A 73 -3.83 6.20 -17.50
CA ASP A 73 -3.81 6.25 -16.03
C ASP A 73 -5.16 6.74 -15.49
N ARG A 74 -5.71 7.80 -16.11
CA ARG A 74 -7.03 8.32 -15.75
C ARG A 74 -8.11 7.25 -15.84
N LEU A 75 -8.17 6.52 -16.95
CA LEU A 75 -9.18 5.47 -17.17
C LEU A 75 -9.04 4.34 -16.13
N ILE A 76 -7.80 3.92 -15.83
CA ILE A 76 -7.54 2.90 -14.84
C ILE A 76 -8.03 3.37 -13.46
N CYS A 77 -7.63 4.58 -13.05
CA CYS A 77 -8.01 5.14 -11.75
C CYS A 77 -9.53 5.24 -11.61
N GLU A 78 -10.23 5.71 -12.67
CA GLU A 78 -11.69 5.80 -12.66
C GLU A 78 -12.34 4.43 -12.40
N HIS A 79 -11.90 3.39 -13.09
CA HIS A 79 -12.45 2.04 -12.90
C HIS A 79 -12.20 1.53 -11.47
N VAL A 80 -11.01 1.75 -10.96
CA VAL A 80 -10.61 1.33 -9.62
C VAL A 80 -11.48 2.02 -8.55
N PHE A 81 -11.66 3.33 -8.67
CA PHE A 81 -12.44 4.11 -7.70
C PHE A 81 -13.94 3.80 -7.79
N LYS A 82 -14.48 3.62 -9.00
CA LYS A 82 -15.87 3.21 -9.22
C LYS A 82 -16.15 1.83 -8.62
N ALA A 83 -15.15 0.93 -8.61
CA ALA A 83 -15.28 -0.39 -7.99
C ALA A 83 -15.34 -0.30 -6.45
N GLY A 84 -14.93 0.83 -5.85
CA GLY A 84 -15.02 1.05 -4.41
C GLY A 84 -13.69 1.08 -3.67
N CYS A 85 -12.55 1.11 -4.39
CA CYS A 85 -11.25 1.22 -3.75
C CYS A 85 -11.09 2.59 -3.07
N SER A 86 -10.48 2.59 -1.89
CA SER A 86 -10.16 3.80 -1.13
C SER A 86 -8.88 4.47 -1.62
N ALA A 87 -7.99 3.67 -2.21
CA ALA A 87 -6.71 4.17 -2.71
C ALA A 87 -6.20 3.30 -3.86
N ILE A 88 -5.27 3.88 -4.60
CA ILE A 88 -4.54 3.17 -5.68
C ILE A 88 -3.03 3.39 -5.49
N ILE A 89 -2.24 2.38 -5.85
CA ILE A 89 -0.78 2.49 -5.87
C ILE A 89 -0.34 2.64 -7.33
N VAL A 90 0.45 3.67 -7.60
CA VAL A 90 0.96 4.01 -8.94
C VAL A 90 2.49 4.05 -8.90
N GLN A 91 3.16 3.89 -10.04
CA GLN A 91 4.60 4.07 -10.17
C GLN A 91 4.92 5.56 -10.31
N GLY A 92 6.02 6.00 -9.68
CA GLY A 92 6.42 7.40 -9.78
C GLY A 92 7.39 7.69 -10.91
N PHE A 93 7.98 6.65 -11.52
CA PHE A 93 8.98 6.82 -12.57
C PHE A 93 8.39 7.25 -13.92
N THR A 94 7.08 7.19 -14.08
CA THR A 94 6.40 7.58 -15.32
C THR A 94 6.45 9.10 -15.58
N GLY A 95 6.79 9.87 -14.56
CA GLY A 95 6.95 11.31 -14.71
C GLY A 95 5.85 12.13 -14.05
N PRO A 96 6.06 13.44 -13.98
CA PRO A 96 5.14 14.31 -13.22
C PRO A 96 3.75 14.45 -13.85
N ASP A 97 3.61 14.34 -15.16
CA ASP A 97 2.30 14.51 -15.83
C ASP A 97 1.38 13.31 -15.58
N SER A 98 1.89 12.08 -15.69
CA SER A 98 1.17 10.85 -15.35
C SER A 98 0.74 10.87 -13.89
N LEU A 99 1.67 11.19 -13.01
CA LEU A 99 1.42 11.24 -11.57
C LEU A 99 0.37 12.31 -11.22
N ALA A 100 0.46 13.49 -11.84
CA ALA A 100 -0.50 14.57 -11.61
C ALA A 100 -1.92 14.15 -12.02
N GLU A 101 -2.07 13.42 -13.13
CA GLU A 101 -3.39 12.96 -13.57
C GLU A 101 -3.98 11.94 -12.58
N CYS A 102 -3.18 10.99 -12.10
CA CYS A 102 -3.63 10.03 -11.08
C CYS A 102 -4.12 10.74 -9.81
N VAL A 103 -3.37 11.73 -9.34
CA VAL A 103 -3.73 12.50 -8.13
C VAL A 103 -5.00 13.33 -8.37
N LYS A 104 -5.11 13.95 -9.54
CA LYS A 104 -6.29 14.74 -9.92
C LYS A 104 -7.56 13.87 -9.87
N ILE A 105 -7.53 12.72 -10.51
CA ILE A 105 -8.67 11.79 -10.54
C ILE A 105 -9.01 11.30 -9.10
N ALA A 106 -7.99 11.00 -8.30
CA ALA A 106 -8.22 10.57 -6.93
C ALA A 106 -8.96 11.66 -6.13
N LYS A 107 -8.60 12.93 -6.33
CA LYS A 107 -9.28 14.06 -5.69
C LYS A 107 -10.74 14.18 -6.13
N GLU A 108 -11.01 13.98 -7.43
CA GLU A 108 -12.38 14.04 -7.97
C GLU A 108 -13.29 12.96 -7.32
N TYR A 109 -12.72 11.81 -6.98
CA TYR A 109 -13.45 10.70 -6.35
C TYR A 109 -13.34 10.68 -4.81
N ASP A 110 -12.63 11.65 -4.22
CA ASP A 110 -12.31 11.66 -2.78
C ASP A 110 -11.58 10.37 -2.39
N ARG A 111 -10.53 10.04 -3.13
CA ARG A 111 -9.71 8.84 -2.92
C ARG A 111 -8.24 9.23 -2.81
N LYS A 112 -7.40 8.27 -2.53
CA LYS A 112 -5.98 8.50 -2.21
C LYS A 112 -5.06 7.82 -3.24
N VAL A 113 -3.86 8.41 -3.43
CA VAL A 113 -2.81 7.83 -4.26
C VAL A 113 -1.57 7.59 -3.40
N PHE A 114 -1.01 6.40 -3.49
CA PHE A 114 0.32 6.09 -2.98
C PHE A 114 1.25 5.89 -4.18
N VAL A 115 2.44 6.47 -4.11
CA VAL A 115 3.42 6.47 -5.21
C VAL A 115 4.58 5.55 -4.85
N VAL A 116 4.90 4.60 -5.70
CA VAL A 116 6.06 3.72 -5.48
C VAL A 116 7.34 4.53 -5.65
N SER A 117 8.05 4.77 -4.53
CA SER A 117 9.36 5.40 -4.54
C SER A 117 10.48 4.36 -4.69
N GLU A 118 10.24 3.15 -4.13
CA GLU A 118 11.18 2.04 -4.27
C GLU A 118 10.47 0.71 -4.05
N MET A 119 10.86 -0.31 -4.81
CA MET A 119 10.31 -1.67 -4.70
C MET A 119 11.04 -2.45 -3.59
N SER A 120 10.35 -3.41 -2.95
CA SER A 120 10.88 -4.12 -1.78
C SER A 120 11.73 -5.36 -2.08
N HIS A 121 11.63 -5.91 -3.29
CA HIS A 121 12.35 -7.15 -3.65
C HIS A 121 13.85 -6.87 -3.90
N LEU A 122 14.65 -7.91 -4.08
CA LEU A 122 16.11 -7.83 -4.22
C LEU A 122 16.54 -6.91 -5.37
N GLY A 123 15.89 -6.98 -6.52
CA GLY A 123 16.20 -6.11 -7.67
C GLY A 123 15.55 -4.73 -7.58
N GLY A 124 14.90 -4.42 -6.46
CA GLY A 124 14.12 -3.19 -6.32
C GLY A 124 14.93 -1.90 -6.35
N ASP A 125 16.22 -1.97 -6.02
CA ASP A 125 17.11 -0.81 -6.02
C ASP A 125 17.95 -0.69 -7.31
N TYR A 126 17.75 -1.57 -8.26
CA TYR A 126 18.54 -1.54 -9.52
C TYR A 126 18.29 -0.25 -10.31
N PHE A 127 17.01 0.11 -10.50
CA PHE A 127 16.62 1.38 -11.11
C PHE A 127 16.21 2.44 -10.08
N PHE A 128 15.63 2.01 -8.94
CA PHE A 128 15.28 2.92 -7.86
C PHE A 128 16.49 3.17 -6.97
N THR A 129 17.53 3.77 -7.57
CA THR A 129 18.74 4.17 -6.82
C THR A 129 18.37 5.21 -5.76
N ASP A 130 19.31 5.54 -4.89
CA ASP A 130 19.12 6.54 -3.84
C ASP A 130 18.55 7.86 -4.39
N SER A 131 19.17 8.38 -5.45
CA SER A 131 18.74 9.65 -6.04
C SER A 131 17.37 9.55 -6.69
N VAL A 132 17.11 8.47 -7.43
CA VAL A 132 15.83 8.24 -8.11
C VAL A 132 14.70 8.09 -7.08
N SER A 133 14.92 7.30 -6.03
CA SER A 133 13.89 7.09 -4.98
C SER A 133 13.52 8.41 -4.30
N LYS A 134 14.52 9.25 -4.00
CA LYS A 134 14.29 10.56 -3.36
C LYS A 134 13.62 11.54 -4.33
N GLU A 135 13.99 11.51 -5.60
CA GLU A 135 13.34 12.35 -6.61
C GLU A 135 11.87 11.98 -6.75
N ILE A 136 11.54 10.68 -6.82
CA ILE A 136 10.15 10.22 -6.88
C ILE A 136 9.38 10.65 -5.62
N ALA A 137 9.98 10.53 -4.44
CA ALA A 137 9.33 10.98 -3.19
C ALA A 137 9.03 12.47 -3.24
N SER A 138 9.95 13.28 -3.78
CA SER A 138 9.75 14.72 -3.97
C SER A 138 8.63 15.01 -4.96
N LEU A 139 8.58 14.27 -6.08
CA LEU A 139 7.49 14.40 -7.07
C LEU A 139 6.14 14.04 -6.45
N ALA A 140 6.08 12.97 -5.66
CA ALA A 140 4.85 12.56 -4.95
C ALA A 140 4.35 13.69 -4.05
N LYS A 141 5.27 14.32 -3.30
CA LYS A 141 4.93 15.44 -2.43
C LYS A 141 4.40 16.63 -3.24
N LYS A 142 5.11 17.01 -4.30
CA LYS A 142 4.72 18.14 -5.18
C LYS A 142 3.37 17.92 -5.86
N SER A 143 3.05 16.69 -6.22
CA SER A 143 1.78 16.36 -6.87
C SER A 143 0.59 16.37 -5.90
N GLY A 144 0.86 16.33 -4.61
CA GLY A 144 -0.19 16.23 -3.59
C GLY A 144 -0.70 14.79 -3.40
N ALA A 145 0.14 13.80 -3.65
CA ALA A 145 -0.17 12.42 -3.35
C ALA A 145 -0.39 12.23 -1.84
N PHE A 146 -1.13 11.20 -1.46
CA PHE A 146 -1.39 10.90 -0.04
C PHE A 146 -0.16 10.29 0.63
N GLY A 147 0.62 9.50 -0.12
CA GLY A 147 1.77 8.86 0.47
C GLY A 147 2.65 8.16 -0.56
N ILE A 148 3.66 7.47 -0.05
CA ILE A 148 4.61 6.72 -0.87
C ILE A 148 4.72 5.27 -0.39
N VAL A 149 5.24 4.42 -1.28
CA VAL A 149 5.62 3.05 -0.94
C VAL A 149 7.14 3.02 -0.80
N ALA A 150 7.63 2.54 0.35
CA ALA A 150 9.06 2.43 0.66
C ALA A 150 9.35 1.05 1.26
N PRO A 151 10.51 0.44 0.96
CA PRO A 151 10.75 -0.98 1.27
C PRO A 151 11.04 -1.28 2.74
N ALA A 152 10.23 -2.13 3.37
CA ALA A 152 10.48 -2.63 4.73
C ALA A 152 11.77 -3.47 4.81
N THR A 153 12.21 -4.02 3.67
CA THR A 153 13.45 -4.81 3.58
C THR A 153 14.70 -3.93 3.69
N ARG A 154 14.53 -2.62 3.57
CA ARG A 154 15.62 -1.63 3.68
C ARG A 154 15.18 -0.47 4.59
N PRO A 155 15.14 -0.67 5.94
CA PRO A 155 14.63 0.37 6.87
C PRO A 155 15.41 1.69 6.78
N ALA A 156 16.70 1.66 6.47
CA ALA A 156 17.48 2.89 6.27
C ALA A 156 16.89 3.74 5.14
N ARG A 157 16.42 3.08 4.07
CA ARG A 157 15.76 3.78 2.95
C ARG A 157 14.43 4.40 3.40
N VAL A 158 13.66 3.70 4.23
CA VAL A 158 12.41 4.25 4.79
C VAL A 158 12.71 5.55 5.55
N LYS A 159 13.76 5.52 6.38
CA LYS A 159 14.19 6.70 7.18
C LYS A 159 14.60 7.87 6.27
N GLU A 160 15.36 7.59 5.21
CA GLU A 160 15.79 8.61 4.24
C GLU A 160 14.59 9.24 3.51
N LEU A 161 13.65 8.39 3.06
CA LEU A 161 12.47 8.86 2.35
C LEU A 161 11.53 9.64 3.30
N ARG A 162 11.45 9.25 4.58
CA ARG A 162 10.73 10.03 5.60
C ARG A 162 11.35 11.42 5.72
N ALA A 163 12.67 11.54 5.69
CA ALA A 163 13.34 12.84 5.74
C ALA A 163 12.98 13.72 4.53
N VAL A 164 12.75 13.12 3.39
CA VAL A 164 12.27 13.84 2.20
C VAL A 164 10.79 14.24 2.32
N UNK A 165 9.89 13.28 2.72
CA UNK A 165 8.81 13.41 2.76
C UNK A 165 8.42 14.06 3.68
N GLY A 166 8.95 14.32 4.87
CA GLY A 166 8.51 14.87 6.15
C GLY A 166 7.26 14.16 6.66
N ASN A 167 6.49 14.84 7.46
CA ASN A 167 5.25 14.27 7.98
C ASN A 167 4.03 14.53 7.08
N GLU A 168 4.24 15.21 5.98
CA GLU A 168 3.16 15.58 5.05
C GLU A 168 2.61 14.37 4.29
N LEU A 169 3.47 13.41 3.94
CA LEU A 169 3.06 12.21 3.22
C LEU A 169 3.13 10.98 4.13
N LYS A 170 2.22 10.06 3.89
CA LYS A 170 2.20 8.76 4.58
C LYS A 170 3.18 7.80 3.90
N ILE A 171 3.73 6.85 4.65
CA ILE A 171 4.61 5.80 4.12
C ILE A 171 3.99 4.45 4.42
N ILE A 172 3.75 3.65 3.37
CA ILE A 172 3.34 2.26 3.49
C ILE A 172 4.50 1.37 3.03
N SER A 173 4.85 0.36 3.83
CA SER A 173 6.10 -0.37 3.63
C SER A 173 5.87 -1.88 3.45
N PRO A 174 5.97 -2.39 2.21
CA PRO A 174 5.91 -3.83 1.95
C PRO A 174 7.24 -4.52 2.21
N GLY A 175 7.19 -5.83 2.43
CA GLY A 175 8.37 -6.68 2.61
C GLY A 175 8.55 -7.21 4.01
N VAL A 176 7.58 -6.98 4.89
CA VAL A 176 7.61 -7.51 6.26
C VAL A 176 7.33 -9.02 6.24
N GLY A 177 8.04 -9.73 7.08
CA GLY A 177 7.88 -11.18 7.24
C GLY A 177 8.52 -11.97 6.11
N ALA A 178 7.73 -12.41 5.15
CA ALA A 178 8.16 -13.33 4.08
C ALA A 178 9.35 -12.82 3.24
N GLN A 179 9.55 -11.50 3.14
CA GLN A 179 10.72 -10.93 2.43
C GLN A 179 11.87 -10.59 3.40
N GLY A 180 11.69 -10.82 4.71
CA GLY A 180 12.72 -10.61 5.72
C GLY A 180 12.67 -9.29 6.48
N GLY A 181 11.77 -8.39 6.12
CA GLY A 181 11.62 -7.11 6.82
C GLY A 181 11.02 -7.27 8.21
N SER A 182 11.47 -6.44 9.17
CA SER A 182 10.95 -6.37 10.53
C SER A 182 9.87 -5.29 10.61
N ALA A 183 8.70 -5.63 11.16
CA ALA A 183 7.61 -4.65 11.35
C ALA A 183 8.07 -3.53 12.30
N ALA A 184 8.66 -3.89 13.44
CA ALA A 184 9.11 -2.91 14.43
C ALA A 184 10.16 -1.96 13.86
N ASP A 185 11.19 -2.49 13.17
CA ASP A 185 12.25 -1.65 12.60
C ASP A 185 11.70 -0.71 11.51
N THR A 186 10.72 -1.19 10.75
CA THR A 186 10.08 -0.40 9.69
C THR A 186 9.31 0.79 10.28
N ILE A 187 8.52 0.55 11.34
CA ILE A 187 7.77 1.63 12.02
C ILE A 187 8.76 2.62 12.67
N LYS A 188 9.80 2.13 13.35
CA LYS A 188 10.84 2.97 13.96
C LYS A 188 11.57 3.83 12.91
N ALA A 189 11.69 3.32 11.68
CA ALA A 189 12.31 4.06 10.57
C ALA A 189 11.40 5.16 10.02
N GLY A 190 10.11 5.18 10.40
CA GLY A 190 9.18 6.23 10.03
C GLY A 190 8.03 5.82 9.13
N ALA A 191 7.82 4.52 8.91
CA ALA A 191 6.64 4.07 8.16
C ALA A 191 5.37 4.29 8.99
N ASP A 192 4.28 4.69 8.33
CA ASP A 192 2.96 4.79 8.98
C ASP A 192 2.29 3.43 9.07
N TRP A 193 2.46 2.61 8.05
CA TRP A 193 1.90 1.25 8.00
C TRP A 193 2.93 0.28 7.45
N VAL A 194 2.94 -0.92 8.04
CA VAL A 194 3.61 -2.06 7.41
C VAL A 194 2.61 -2.82 6.55
N ILE A 195 3.08 -3.35 5.42
CA ILE A 195 2.28 -4.21 4.55
C ILE A 195 2.75 -5.64 4.75
N VAL A 196 1.84 -6.50 5.22
CA VAL A 196 2.13 -7.90 5.54
C VAL A 196 1.23 -8.79 4.67
N GLY A 197 1.82 -9.75 4.01
CA GLY A 197 1.09 -10.64 3.08
C GLY A 197 1.12 -12.10 3.51
N ARG A 198 2.02 -12.87 2.86
CA ARG A 198 2.09 -14.34 2.98
C ARG A 198 2.10 -14.88 4.41
N SER A 199 2.76 -14.19 5.34
CA SER A 199 2.80 -14.64 6.73
C SER A 199 1.41 -14.58 7.40
N ILE A 200 0.51 -13.72 6.92
CA ILE A 200 -0.87 -13.65 7.42
C ILE A 200 -1.79 -14.54 6.57
N TYR A 201 -1.93 -14.25 5.25
CA TYR A 201 -2.91 -14.98 4.45
C TYR A 201 -2.55 -16.46 4.23
N GLY A 202 -1.29 -16.82 4.35
CA GLY A 202 -0.83 -18.21 4.24
C GLY A 202 -0.83 -18.97 5.55
N ALA A 203 -1.18 -18.33 6.66
CA ALA A 203 -1.17 -18.95 7.97
C ALA A 203 -2.42 -19.84 8.19
N LYS A 204 -2.29 -20.85 9.02
CA LYS A 204 -3.41 -21.68 9.45
C LYS A 204 -4.46 -20.84 10.20
N ASP A 205 -4.00 -19.83 10.95
CA ASP A 205 -4.87 -18.86 11.64
C ASP A 205 -4.40 -17.45 11.28
N PRO A 206 -4.97 -16.85 10.22
CA PRO A 206 -4.59 -15.50 9.79
C PRO A 206 -4.80 -14.43 10.88
N ARG A 207 -5.84 -14.56 11.69
CA ARG A 207 -6.12 -13.60 12.76
C ARG A 207 -4.99 -13.63 13.80
N ALA A 208 -4.59 -14.81 14.24
CA ALA A 208 -3.52 -14.94 15.24
C ALA A 208 -2.20 -14.32 14.73
N GLU A 209 -1.87 -14.53 13.46
CA GLU A 209 -0.67 -13.92 12.87
C GLU A 209 -0.78 -12.40 12.78
N ALA A 210 -1.95 -11.87 12.41
CA ALA A 210 -2.18 -10.43 12.37
C ALA A 210 -2.05 -9.82 13.78
N GLU A 211 -2.61 -10.48 14.78
CA GLU A 211 -2.50 -10.03 16.18
C GLU A 211 -1.04 -10.05 16.67
N LYS A 212 -0.25 -11.03 16.23
CA LYS A 212 1.17 -11.11 16.55
C LYS A 212 1.92 -9.88 16.00
N VAL A 213 1.69 -9.54 14.74
CA VAL A 213 2.30 -8.33 14.12
C VAL A 213 1.84 -7.07 14.86
N LYS A 214 0.55 -7.00 15.18
CA LYS A 214 -0.02 -5.84 15.92
C LYS A 214 0.73 -5.66 17.26
N LYS A 215 0.92 -6.72 18.02
CA LYS A 215 1.65 -6.67 19.30
C LYS A 215 3.10 -6.22 19.12
N GLU A 216 3.75 -6.65 18.02
CA GLU A 216 5.14 -6.29 17.72
C GLU A 216 5.31 -4.78 17.58
N ILE A 217 4.30 -4.09 17.00
CA ILE A 217 4.39 -2.64 16.71
C ILE A 217 3.56 -1.78 17.67
N GLU A 218 2.77 -2.40 18.55
CA GLU A 218 1.98 -1.70 19.56
C GLU A 218 2.92 -0.89 20.48
N GLY A 219 2.61 0.37 20.69
CA GLY A 219 3.48 1.26 21.46
C GLY A 219 4.54 1.98 20.62
N LEU A 220 4.76 1.55 19.37
CA LEU A 220 5.64 2.26 18.44
C LEU A 220 4.82 3.22 17.55
N ILE A 221 3.50 3.04 17.53
CA ILE A 221 2.60 3.91 16.76
C ILE A 221 2.31 5.13 17.63
N VAL A 222 2.86 6.26 17.21
CA VAL A 222 2.62 7.56 17.87
C VAL A 222 1.65 8.37 17.01
N ASP A 223 0.66 9.00 17.63
CA ASP A 223 -0.37 9.81 16.96
C ASP A 223 0.21 11.11 16.37
#